data_60e33264a105fc017a217ed2de791cf3
#
_entry.id   60e33264a105fc017a217ed2de791cf3
#
_cell.length_a   1.000
_cell.length_b   1.000
_cell.length_c   1.000
_cell.angle_alpha   90.00
_cell.angle_beta   90.00
_cell.angle_gamma   90.00
#
_symmetry.space_group_name_H-M   'P 1'
#
loop_
_entity.id
_entity.type
_entity.pdbx_description
1 polymer ?
#
loop_
_entity_poly.entity_id
_entity_poly.type
_entity_poly.pdbx_seq_one_letter_code
_entity_poly.pdbx_strand_id
1 'polypeptide(L)'
;MSFSAWGRGFAAALAVSTATVAAVPAIAQDQAQAEQTWRTLAPQADTRAGDPAFDYALGIAALDSGRFGEAIIALQRVLAVQPNNAQARAELARAYALAGDIDTARAQFATVVDDPSLPDPVRQRFTGFVRQFDTAIAGGGSDVSGFLDARGGHDSNINSATDLATVTIPLFAFLGPGTLGAGAREQDDEFYELAGGVSGVTAVGRQDRLFASVLGNWRDNIDSGAFDTASLTGTAGYAQTFANRDVVSLSAQAQQFWLGNDAYRSSLGAVAQYTRLLPRGRALTVAAQYNRLNFDNQPLLDSDRYALAVGYVTRVLSANVSGGHEETRQAAGDAYSNTFATASVGAELPVTERVAVVAGAAVDVRRYDATDALFLVERNDERLDLQAGLKVALIDNLFFVPRASWTRNWSNIALYDYDRWTVSAGVRFEF
;
A
#
# COMPACT_ATOMS: atom_id res chain seq x y z
N MET A 1 17.99 1.06 15.56
CA MET A 1 17.34 0.22 14.51
C MET A 1 15.97 0.81 14.22
N SER A 2 15.85 1.55 13.13
CA SER A 2 14.61 2.25 12.77
C SER A 2 13.62 1.31 12.10
N PHE A 3 12.52 0.97 12.75
CA PHE A 3 11.42 0.14 12.23
C PHE A 3 10.42 0.92 11.35
N SER A 4 10.73 2.17 10.97
CA SER A 4 9.82 3.00 10.17
C SER A 4 9.63 2.54 8.71
N ALA A 5 10.43 1.62 8.20
CA ALA A 5 10.32 1.11 6.82
C ALA A 5 9.37 -0.08 6.65
N TRP A 6 8.99 -0.78 7.73
CA TRP A 6 8.20 -2.02 7.64
C TRP A 6 6.69 -1.82 7.51
N GLY A 7 6.16 -0.71 7.97
CA GLY A 7 4.73 -0.41 7.86
C GLY A 7 4.27 0.08 6.47
N ARG A 8 5.19 0.46 5.59
CA ARG A 8 4.85 1.07 4.30
C ARG A 8 4.98 0.15 3.08
N GLY A 9 5.74 -0.92 3.17
CA GLY A 9 5.89 -1.89 2.07
C GLY A 9 4.61 -2.67 1.75
N PHE A 10 3.68 -2.77 2.68
CA PHE A 10 2.41 -3.48 2.48
C PHE A 10 1.27 -2.60 1.93
N ALA A 11 1.34 -1.28 2.08
CA ALA A 11 0.31 -0.38 1.56
C ALA A 11 0.49 -0.04 0.07
N ALA A 12 1.69 -0.15 -0.47
CA ALA A 12 1.98 0.20 -1.87
C ALA A 12 1.49 -0.83 -2.90
N ALA A 13 1.20 -2.07 -2.49
CA ALA A 13 0.71 -3.11 -3.40
C ALA A 13 -0.80 -3.04 -3.70
N LEU A 14 -1.54 -2.10 -3.12
CA LEU A 14 -3.00 -1.96 -3.29
C LEU A 14 -3.44 -0.52 -3.60
N ALA A 15 -2.57 0.31 -4.16
CA ALA A 15 -2.99 1.56 -4.77
C ALA A 15 -3.68 1.26 -6.11
N VAL A 16 -4.91 0.77 -6.07
CA VAL A 16 -5.85 0.93 -7.18
C VAL A 16 -6.09 2.42 -7.31
N SER A 17 -5.55 3.00 -8.38
CA SER A 17 -5.73 4.38 -8.78
C SER A 17 -7.20 4.79 -8.66
N THR A 18 -7.51 5.61 -7.67
CA THR A 18 -8.74 6.40 -7.64
C THR A 18 -8.40 7.84 -8.00
N ALA A 19 -8.16 8.07 -9.27
CA ALA A 19 -8.35 9.39 -9.84
C ALA A 19 -9.86 9.63 -10.02
N THR A 20 -10.30 10.83 -9.68
CA THR A 20 -11.61 11.45 -9.84
C THR A 20 -12.59 11.33 -8.67
N VAL A 21 -12.53 12.32 -7.77
CA VAL A 21 -13.72 12.81 -7.06
C VAL A 21 -13.75 14.34 -7.18
N ALA A 22 -14.31 14.80 -8.29
CA ALA A 22 -14.77 16.19 -8.42
C ALA A 22 -15.96 16.29 -9.40
N ALA A 23 -16.96 15.37 -9.31
CA ALA A 23 -18.17 15.47 -10.13
C ALA A 23 -19.44 14.88 -9.45
N VAL A 24 -19.53 14.89 -8.13
CA VAL A 24 -20.63 14.23 -7.40
C VAL A 24 -21.98 14.95 -7.48
N PRO A 25 -22.12 16.29 -7.58
CA PRO A 25 -23.46 16.89 -7.64
C PRO A 25 -24.15 16.80 -9.03
N ALA A 26 -23.43 16.83 -10.15
CA ALA A 26 -24.02 16.74 -11.48
C ALA A 26 -24.53 15.32 -11.80
N ILE A 27 -23.79 14.29 -11.46
CA ILE A 27 -24.15 12.88 -11.71
C ILE A 27 -25.41 12.48 -10.93
N ALA A 28 -25.60 12.98 -9.72
CA ALA A 28 -26.77 12.67 -8.91
C ALA A 28 -28.08 13.33 -9.46
N GLN A 29 -27.98 14.51 -10.04
CA GLN A 29 -29.10 15.17 -10.68
C GLN A 29 -29.51 14.47 -11.99
N ASP A 30 -28.55 14.07 -12.82
CA ASP A 30 -28.80 13.35 -14.07
C ASP A 30 -29.43 11.98 -13.81
N GLN A 31 -28.98 11.27 -12.79
CA GLN A 31 -29.53 9.98 -12.41
C GLN A 31 -30.97 10.06 -11.88
N ALA A 32 -31.29 11.10 -11.11
CA ALA A 32 -32.67 11.34 -10.64
C ALA A 32 -33.64 11.66 -11.78
N GLN A 33 -33.20 12.42 -12.78
CA GLN A 33 -33.96 12.72 -13.97
C GLN A 33 -34.16 11.50 -14.87
N ALA A 34 -33.12 10.66 -15.03
CA ALA A 34 -33.19 9.38 -15.74
C ALA A 34 -34.20 8.43 -15.09
N GLU A 35 -34.18 8.29 -13.77
CA GLU A 35 -35.13 7.49 -13.00
C GLU A 35 -36.58 7.99 -13.19
N GLN A 36 -36.79 9.27 -13.18
CA GLN A 36 -38.15 9.87 -13.44
C GLN A 36 -38.62 9.57 -14.86
N THR A 37 -37.74 9.69 -15.85
CA THR A 37 -38.03 9.37 -17.26
C THR A 37 -38.36 7.88 -17.39
N TRP A 38 -37.58 7.02 -16.79
CA TRP A 38 -37.82 5.57 -16.80
C TRP A 38 -39.19 5.24 -16.18
N ARG A 39 -39.55 5.80 -15.02
CA ARG A 39 -40.86 5.62 -14.38
C ARG A 39 -42.05 6.04 -15.26
N THR A 40 -41.84 7.01 -16.14
CA THR A 40 -42.85 7.47 -17.07
C THR A 40 -43.01 6.56 -18.27
N LEU A 41 -41.89 5.97 -18.74
CA LEU A 41 -41.88 5.12 -19.95
C LEU A 41 -42.17 3.64 -19.64
N ALA A 42 -41.66 3.12 -18.53
CA ALA A 42 -41.75 1.69 -18.20
C ALA A 42 -43.20 1.12 -18.21
N PRO A 43 -44.21 1.82 -17.69
CA PRO A 43 -45.61 1.34 -17.76
C PRO A 43 -46.18 1.20 -19.19
N GLN A 44 -45.56 1.82 -20.17
CA GLN A 44 -45.96 1.78 -21.60
C GLN A 44 -45.21 0.68 -22.36
N ALA A 45 -44.27 -0.01 -21.73
CA ALA A 45 -43.38 -0.96 -22.41
C ALA A 45 -44.16 -2.10 -23.09
N ASP A 46 -45.20 -2.66 -22.44
CA ASP A 46 -46.01 -3.75 -23.00
C ASP A 46 -46.80 -3.36 -24.25
N THR A 47 -47.24 -2.12 -24.35
CA THR A 47 -48.07 -1.64 -25.45
C THR A 47 -47.29 -1.02 -26.60
N ARG A 48 -46.02 -0.62 -26.35
CA ARG A 48 -45.18 0.07 -27.33
C ARG A 48 -43.89 -0.68 -27.67
N ALA A 49 -43.73 -1.90 -27.17
CA ALA A 49 -42.58 -2.75 -27.51
C ALA A 49 -42.48 -2.95 -29.02
N GLY A 50 -41.29 -2.75 -29.57
CA GLY A 50 -41.02 -2.83 -31.01
C GLY A 50 -41.12 -1.50 -31.78
N ASP A 51 -41.53 -0.40 -31.12
CA ASP A 51 -41.33 0.95 -31.63
C ASP A 51 -39.89 1.37 -31.36
N PRO A 52 -39.05 1.53 -32.41
CA PRO A 52 -37.60 1.78 -32.18
C PRO A 52 -37.34 3.09 -31.45
N ALA A 53 -38.14 4.12 -31.66
CA ALA A 53 -37.98 5.41 -30.99
C ALA A 53 -38.33 5.31 -29.51
N PHE A 54 -39.40 4.58 -29.19
CA PHE A 54 -39.79 4.32 -27.80
C PHE A 54 -38.79 3.40 -27.11
N ASP A 55 -38.41 2.25 -27.70
CA ASP A 55 -37.47 1.31 -27.12
C ASP A 55 -36.07 1.92 -26.91
N TYR A 56 -35.65 2.83 -27.81
CA TYR A 56 -34.43 3.59 -27.63
C TYR A 56 -34.50 4.52 -26.41
N ALA A 57 -35.57 5.32 -26.31
CA ALA A 57 -35.76 6.23 -25.16
C ALA A 57 -35.87 5.48 -23.82
N LEU A 58 -36.62 4.37 -23.81
CA LEU A 58 -36.70 3.48 -22.62
C LEU A 58 -35.33 2.86 -22.27
N GLY A 59 -34.57 2.41 -23.26
CA GLY A 59 -33.23 1.82 -23.09
C GLY A 59 -32.26 2.83 -22.49
N ILE A 60 -32.24 4.08 -22.96
CA ILE A 60 -31.36 5.11 -22.38
C ILE A 60 -31.81 5.47 -20.96
N ALA A 61 -33.11 5.66 -20.71
CA ALA A 61 -33.60 5.96 -19.36
C ALA A 61 -33.30 4.85 -18.37
N ALA A 62 -33.43 3.58 -18.76
CA ALA A 62 -33.09 2.43 -17.97
C ALA A 62 -31.57 2.36 -17.71
N LEU A 63 -30.74 2.61 -18.73
CA LEU A 63 -29.28 2.60 -18.63
C LEU A 63 -28.77 3.65 -17.64
N ASP A 64 -29.23 4.88 -17.78
CA ASP A 64 -28.80 6.02 -16.96
C ASP A 64 -29.36 5.96 -15.52
N SER A 65 -30.45 5.19 -15.31
CA SER A 65 -30.97 4.87 -13.97
C SER A 65 -30.36 3.61 -13.33
N GLY A 66 -29.36 2.96 -13.99
CA GLY A 66 -28.67 1.78 -13.48
C GLY A 66 -29.40 0.45 -13.68
N ARG A 67 -30.45 0.41 -14.52
CA ARG A 67 -31.26 -0.77 -14.82
C ARG A 67 -30.74 -1.47 -16.08
N PHE A 68 -29.50 -1.99 -15.99
CA PHE A 68 -28.74 -2.47 -17.15
C PHE A 68 -29.42 -3.61 -17.90
N GLY A 69 -30.08 -4.55 -17.20
CA GLY A 69 -30.80 -5.64 -17.84
C GLY A 69 -31.99 -5.17 -18.68
N GLU A 70 -32.77 -4.19 -18.22
CA GLU A 70 -33.88 -3.60 -18.95
C GLU A 70 -33.39 -2.76 -20.14
N ALA A 71 -32.28 -2.03 -19.96
CA ALA A 71 -31.63 -1.29 -21.04
C ALA A 71 -31.17 -2.22 -22.17
N ILE A 72 -30.54 -3.35 -21.84
CA ILE A 72 -30.11 -4.34 -22.81
C ILE A 72 -31.29 -4.86 -23.63
N ILE A 73 -32.40 -5.24 -22.97
CA ILE A 73 -33.61 -5.75 -23.65
C ILE A 73 -34.19 -4.72 -24.58
N ALA A 74 -34.38 -3.46 -24.14
CA ALA A 74 -34.93 -2.41 -24.93
C ALA A 74 -34.07 -2.07 -26.17
N LEU A 75 -32.74 -1.95 -25.97
CA LEU A 75 -31.82 -1.63 -27.06
C LEU A 75 -31.65 -2.79 -28.05
N GLN A 76 -31.74 -4.05 -27.60
CA GLN A 76 -31.81 -5.20 -28.49
C GLN A 76 -33.05 -5.19 -29.38
N ARG A 77 -34.22 -4.77 -28.88
CA ARG A 77 -35.42 -4.59 -29.69
C ARG A 77 -35.25 -3.51 -30.75
N VAL A 78 -34.57 -2.39 -30.42
CA VAL A 78 -34.20 -1.37 -31.45
C VAL A 78 -33.38 -2.02 -32.55
N LEU A 79 -32.34 -2.79 -32.21
CA LEU A 79 -31.47 -3.42 -33.19
C LEU A 79 -32.16 -4.55 -33.97
N ALA A 80 -33.17 -5.20 -33.43
CA ALA A 80 -33.98 -6.19 -34.17
C ALA A 80 -34.76 -5.56 -35.33
N VAL A 81 -35.18 -4.29 -35.16
CA VAL A 81 -35.91 -3.52 -36.21
C VAL A 81 -34.94 -2.69 -37.06
N GLN A 82 -33.89 -2.19 -36.48
CA GLN A 82 -32.86 -1.32 -37.10
C GLN A 82 -31.44 -1.90 -36.88
N PRO A 83 -31.05 -2.99 -37.60
CA PRO A 83 -29.79 -3.67 -37.38
C PRO A 83 -28.53 -2.80 -37.55
N ASN A 84 -28.62 -1.78 -38.39
CA ASN A 84 -27.51 -0.87 -38.69
C ASN A 84 -27.53 0.42 -37.86
N ASN A 85 -28.34 0.48 -36.81
CA ASN A 85 -28.36 1.65 -35.91
C ASN A 85 -27.10 1.62 -35.01
N ALA A 86 -26.04 2.30 -35.46
CA ALA A 86 -24.75 2.37 -34.75
C ALA A 86 -24.88 3.01 -33.36
N GLN A 87 -25.81 3.98 -33.20
CA GLN A 87 -26.06 4.66 -31.93
C GLN A 87 -26.68 3.69 -30.90
N ALA A 88 -27.71 2.95 -31.29
CA ALA A 88 -28.33 1.95 -30.41
C ALA A 88 -27.34 0.82 -30.07
N ARG A 89 -26.47 0.43 -31.00
CA ARG A 89 -25.43 -0.57 -30.76
C ARG A 89 -24.38 -0.07 -29.78
N ALA A 90 -23.98 1.20 -29.87
CA ALA A 90 -23.02 1.79 -28.93
C ALA A 90 -23.59 1.86 -27.51
N GLU A 91 -24.88 2.23 -27.36
CA GLU A 91 -25.53 2.27 -26.04
C GLU A 91 -25.76 0.85 -25.48
N LEU A 92 -26.05 -0.13 -26.33
CA LEU A 92 -26.11 -1.55 -25.95
C LEU A 92 -24.75 -2.02 -25.43
N ALA A 93 -23.66 -1.68 -26.11
CA ALA A 93 -22.32 -1.99 -25.65
C ALA A 93 -22.00 -1.35 -24.29
N ARG A 94 -22.43 -0.09 -24.08
CA ARG A 94 -22.34 0.60 -22.78
C ARG A 94 -23.14 -0.12 -21.69
N ALA A 95 -24.34 -0.60 -22.02
CA ALA A 95 -25.18 -1.35 -21.08
C ALA A 95 -24.52 -2.67 -20.65
N TYR A 96 -23.93 -3.43 -21.57
CA TYR A 96 -23.17 -4.64 -21.26
C TYR A 96 -21.94 -4.35 -20.40
N ALA A 97 -21.19 -3.27 -20.71
CA ALA A 97 -20.02 -2.87 -19.94
C ALA A 97 -20.39 -2.56 -18.48
N LEU A 98 -21.47 -1.80 -18.26
CA LEU A 98 -21.94 -1.44 -16.93
C LEU A 98 -22.58 -2.62 -16.18
N ALA A 99 -23.12 -3.61 -16.91
CA ALA A 99 -23.59 -4.88 -16.36
C ALA A 99 -22.43 -5.82 -15.98
N GLY A 100 -21.18 -5.50 -16.38
CA GLY A 100 -20.00 -6.32 -16.13
C GLY A 100 -19.68 -7.36 -17.21
N ASP A 101 -20.46 -7.43 -18.27
CA ASP A 101 -20.19 -8.30 -19.42
C ASP A 101 -19.27 -7.59 -20.43
N ILE A 102 -17.99 -7.55 -20.09
CA ILE A 102 -16.95 -6.84 -20.83
C ILE A 102 -16.70 -7.47 -22.20
N ASP A 103 -16.78 -8.80 -22.31
CA ASP A 103 -16.55 -9.51 -23.56
C ASP A 103 -17.63 -9.14 -24.61
N THR A 104 -18.90 -9.13 -24.22
CA THR A 104 -20.03 -8.74 -25.09
C THR A 104 -19.98 -7.24 -25.41
N ALA A 105 -19.66 -6.40 -24.44
CA ALA A 105 -19.48 -4.96 -24.67
C ALA A 105 -18.41 -4.68 -25.72
N ARG A 106 -17.25 -5.32 -25.60
CA ARG A 106 -16.15 -5.21 -26.57
C ARG A 106 -16.58 -5.65 -27.97
N ALA A 107 -17.31 -6.76 -28.08
CA ALA A 107 -17.79 -7.25 -29.37
C ALA A 107 -18.75 -6.28 -30.03
N GLN A 108 -19.69 -5.68 -29.26
CA GLN A 108 -20.62 -4.68 -29.78
C GLN A 108 -19.91 -3.41 -30.24
N PHE A 109 -18.92 -2.88 -29.47
CA PHE A 109 -18.13 -1.73 -29.89
C PHE A 109 -17.26 -2.02 -31.12
N ALA A 110 -16.69 -3.22 -31.26
CA ALA A 110 -15.94 -3.61 -32.44
C ALA A 110 -16.83 -3.55 -33.69
N THR A 111 -18.07 -4.04 -33.62
CA THR A 111 -19.02 -3.96 -34.73
C THR A 111 -19.34 -2.50 -35.11
N VAL A 112 -19.35 -1.56 -34.13
CA VAL A 112 -19.52 -0.13 -34.43
C VAL A 112 -18.29 0.43 -35.15
N VAL A 113 -17.08 0.07 -34.73
CA VAL A 113 -15.81 0.51 -35.37
C VAL A 113 -15.71 0.04 -36.81
N ASP A 114 -16.21 -1.15 -37.12
CA ASP A 114 -16.17 -1.76 -38.45
C ASP A 114 -17.22 -1.15 -39.41
N ASP A 115 -18.12 -0.28 -38.95
CA ASP A 115 -19.09 0.39 -39.79
C ASP A 115 -18.43 1.45 -40.69
N PRO A 116 -18.39 1.26 -42.01
CA PRO A 116 -17.74 2.17 -42.95
C PRO A 116 -18.44 3.53 -43.06
N SER A 117 -19.68 3.64 -42.63
CA SER A 117 -20.48 4.88 -42.71
C SER A 117 -20.13 5.88 -41.58
N LEU A 118 -19.38 5.46 -40.56
CA LEU A 118 -19.01 6.32 -39.45
C LEU A 118 -17.90 7.32 -39.83
N PRO A 119 -18.05 8.61 -39.45
CA PRO A 119 -16.97 9.60 -39.56
C PRO A 119 -15.72 9.21 -38.79
N ASP A 120 -14.53 9.49 -39.34
CA ASP A 120 -13.26 9.10 -38.72
C ASP A 120 -13.08 9.56 -37.25
N PRO A 121 -13.48 10.75 -36.81
CA PRO A 121 -13.37 11.15 -35.39
C PRO A 121 -14.22 10.28 -34.48
N VAL A 122 -15.39 9.86 -34.93
CA VAL A 122 -16.29 8.96 -34.19
C VAL A 122 -15.71 7.56 -34.11
N ARG A 123 -15.20 7.04 -35.23
CA ARG A 123 -14.51 5.75 -35.29
C ARG A 123 -13.31 5.70 -34.35
N GLN A 124 -12.46 6.73 -34.32
CA GLN A 124 -11.30 6.80 -33.42
C GLN A 124 -11.71 6.74 -31.94
N ARG A 125 -12.81 7.43 -31.57
CA ARG A 125 -13.35 7.35 -30.21
C ARG A 125 -13.76 5.95 -29.81
N PHE A 126 -14.49 5.23 -30.67
CA PHE A 126 -14.89 3.86 -30.39
C PHE A 126 -13.72 2.87 -30.42
N THR A 127 -12.73 3.08 -31.28
CA THR A 127 -11.46 2.33 -31.24
C THR A 127 -10.75 2.48 -29.88
N GLY A 128 -10.85 3.66 -29.26
CA GLY A 128 -10.36 3.88 -27.90
C GLY A 128 -11.06 2.99 -26.88
N PHE A 129 -12.39 2.88 -26.93
CA PHE A 129 -13.14 1.99 -26.04
C PHE A 129 -12.79 0.52 -26.28
N VAL A 130 -12.68 0.06 -27.53
CA VAL A 130 -12.28 -1.32 -27.84
C VAL A 130 -10.92 -1.65 -27.22
N ARG A 131 -9.92 -0.77 -27.36
CA ARG A 131 -8.61 -0.94 -26.71
C ARG A 131 -8.70 -0.97 -25.18
N GLN A 132 -9.54 -0.13 -24.59
CA GLN A 132 -9.76 -0.14 -23.14
C GLN A 132 -10.36 -1.47 -22.67
N PHE A 133 -11.31 -2.03 -23.41
CA PHE A 133 -11.87 -3.35 -23.11
C PHE A 133 -10.87 -4.47 -23.37
N ASP A 134 -10.07 -4.41 -24.44
CA ASP A 134 -8.99 -5.38 -24.66
C ASP A 134 -8.00 -5.40 -23.49
N THR A 135 -7.64 -4.22 -22.97
CA THR A 135 -6.82 -4.10 -21.77
C THR A 135 -7.50 -4.68 -20.53
N ALA A 136 -8.80 -4.41 -20.33
CA ALA A 136 -9.55 -4.95 -19.19
C ALA A 136 -9.71 -6.49 -19.29
N ILE A 137 -9.97 -7.02 -20.49
CA ILE A 137 -10.05 -8.46 -20.78
C ILE A 137 -8.69 -9.13 -20.54
N ALA A 138 -7.58 -8.48 -20.91
CA ALA A 138 -6.23 -8.95 -20.62
C ALA A 138 -5.84 -8.86 -19.14
N GLY A 139 -6.74 -8.45 -18.25
CA GLY A 139 -6.50 -8.38 -16.81
C GLY A 139 -6.07 -7.02 -16.26
N GLY A 140 -6.22 -5.94 -17.04
CA GLY A 140 -6.07 -4.56 -16.57
C GLY A 140 -4.77 -3.86 -16.93
N GLY A 141 -3.94 -4.34 -17.81
CA GLY A 141 -2.74 -3.63 -18.28
C GLY A 141 -1.58 -3.56 -17.27
N SER A 142 -0.64 -2.66 -17.52
CA SER A 142 0.52 -2.40 -16.66
C SER A 142 0.39 -1.03 -16.00
N ASP A 143 0.81 -0.93 -14.74
CA ASP A 143 0.85 0.30 -13.98
C ASP A 143 2.21 0.44 -13.30
N VAL A 144 2.73 1.66 -13.26
CA VAL A 144 3.97 2.00 -12.57
C VAL A 144 3.71 3.23 -11.74
N SER A 145 4.06 3.18 -10.47
CA SER A 145 3.95 4.28 -9.53
C SER A 145 5.20 4.38 -8.68
N GLY A 146 5.44 5.57 -8.14
CA GLY A 146 6.62 5.76 -7.30
C GLY A 146 6.59 7.07 -6.54
N PHE A 147 7.61 7.26 -5.73
CA PHE A 147 7.82 8.49 -4.99
C PHE A 147 9.31 8.78 -4.75
N LEU A 148 9.61 10.04 -4.57
CA LEU A 148 10.88 10.55 -4.05
C LEU A 148 10.59 11.49 -2.89
N ASP A 149 11.31 11.34 -1.79
CA ASP A 149 11.15 12.11 -0.55
C ASP A 149 12.54 12.63 -0.13
N ALA A 150 12.69 13.94 0.04
CA ALA A 150 13.90 14.55 0.52
C ALA A 150 13.54 15.43 1.72
N ARG A 151 14.19 15.19 2.86
CA ARG A 151 13.90 15.90 4.10
C ARG A 151 15.14 16.14 4.95
N GLY A 152 15.08 17.16 5.80
CA GLY A 152 16.04 17.42 6.85
C GLY A 152 15.33 17.49 8.20
N GLY A 153 16.07 17.29 9.26
CA GLY A 153 15.49 17.31 10.60
C GLY A 153 16.52 17.18 11.70
N HIS A 154 16.01 17.09 12.92
CA HIS A 154 16.78 16.85 14.13
C HIS A 154 16.24 15.60 14.83
N ASP A 155 17.13 14.86 15.46
CA ASP A 155 16.88 13.61 16.15
C ASP A 155 17.62 13.58 17.48
N SER A 156 16.89 13.46 18.57
CA SER A 156 17.44 13.53 19.93
C SER A 156 18.26 12.29 20.33
N ASN A 157 18.18 11.18 19.58
CA ASN A 157 18.83 9.94 19.98
C ASN A 157 19.07 9.04 18.75
N ILE A 158 20.04 9.44 17.90
CA ILE A 158 20.33 8.77 16.61
C ILE A 158 20.76 7.32 16.77
N ASN A 159 21.40 6.99 17.90
CA ASN A 159 21.94 5.65 18.21
C ASN A 159 20.96 4.79 19.03
N SER A 160 19.78 5.33 19.43
CA SER A 160 18.76 4.61 20.24
C SER A 160 19.37 3.99 21.50
N ALA A 161 20.22 4.75 22.18
CA ALA A 161 20.94 4.35 23.38
C ALA A 161 20.30 4.97 24.65
N THR A 162 20.69 4.46 25.81
CA THR A 162 20.26 4.96 27.11
C THR A 162 20.84 6.35 27.40
N ASP A 163 20.14 7.17 28.19
CA ASP A 163 20.62 8.44 28.75
C ASP A 163 21.57 8.26 29.95
N LEU A 164 21.69 7.06 30.48
CA LEU A 164 22.50 6.77 31.67
C LEU A 164 23.98 7.01 31.41
N ALA A 165 24.64 7.68 32.36
CA ALA A 165 26.10 7.84 32.34
C ALA A 165 26.85 6.61 32.83
N THR A 166 26.23 5.80 33.68
CA THR A 166 26.84 4.60 34.27
C THR A 166 25.84 3.45 34.29
N VAL A 167 26.35 2.23 34.20
CA VAL A 167 25.54 1.00 34.28
C VAL A 167 26.25 -0.01 35.17
N THR A 168 25.48 -0.73 36.00
CA THR A 168 26.01 -1.89 36.71
C THR A 168 25.73 -3.12 35.89
N ILE A 169 26.79 -3.79 35.47
CA ILE A 169 26.70 -5.09 34.77
C ILE A 169 26.68 -6.19 35.83
N PRO A 170 25.58 -6.95 36.00
CA PRO A 170 25.46 -7.95 37.07
C PRO A 170 26.60 -8.96 37.12
N LEU A 171 27.09 -9.42 35.96
CA LEU A 171 28.24 -10.33 35.87
C LEU A 171 29.50 -9.73 36.51
N PHE A 172 29.67 -8.42 36.49
CA PHE A 172 30.80 -7.66 37.02
C PHE A 172 30.41 -6.74 38.18
N ALA A 173 29.31 -7.01 38.87
CA ALA A 173 28.82 -6.15 39.96
C ALA A 173 29.83 -5.87 41.07
N PHE A 174 30.77 -6.78 41.29
CA PHE A 174 31.85 -6.61 42.26
C PHE A 174 32.84 -5.48 41.91
N LEU A 175 32.88 -5.00 40.66
CA LEU A 175 33.68 -3.86 40.21
C LEU A 175 32.96 -2.53 40.40
N GLY A 176 31.68 -2.54 40.82
CA GLY A 176 30.83 -1.34 40.90
C GLY A 176 30.28 -0.88 39.51
N PRO A 177 29.60 0.25 39.46
CA PRO A 177 29.07 0.81 38.21
C PRO A 177 30.21 1.19 37.24
N GLY A 178 30.09 0.76 36.00
CA GLY A 178 30.96 1.17 34.89
C GLY A 178 30.46 2.43 34.22
N THR A 179 31.33 3.32 33.78
CA THR A 179 31.02 4.49 32.99
C THR A 179 30.79 4.10 31.52
N LEU A 180 29.67 4.51 30.93
CA LEU A 180 29.39 4.30 29.52
C LEU A 180 30.18 5.28 28.65
N GLY A 181 30.82 4.77 27.59
CA GLY A 181 31.45 5.61 26.56
C GLY A 181 30.42 6.41 25.76
N ALA A 182 30.87 7.45 25.08
CA ALA A 182 29.97 8.33 24.30
C ALA A 182 29.09 7.57 23.31
N GLY A 183 29.63 6.59 22.58
CA GLY A 183 28.85 5.79 21.60
C GLY A 183 27.79 4.86 22.20
N ALA A 184 27.83 4.62 23.53
CA ALA A 184 26.85 3.78 24.24
C ALA A 184 25.78 4.60 24.97
N ARG A 185 25.86 5.92 24.89
CA ARG A 185 24.88 6.87 25.47
C ARG A 185 24.13 7.53 24.33
N GLU A 186 22.98 8.09 24.64
CA GLU A 186 22.20 8.86 23.66
C GLU A 186 23.02 9.97 23.03
N GLN A 187 22.86 10.14 21.73
CA GLN A 187 23.47 11.19 20.92
C GLN A 187 22.41 11.82 20.06
N ASP A 188 22.36 13.14 20.08
CA ASP A 188 21.51 13.94 19.20
C ASP A 188 22.30 14.39 17.97
N ASP A 189 21.59 14.58 16.85
CA ASP A 189 22.19 15.12 15.63
C ASP A 189 21.11 15.68 14.69
N GLU A 190 21.52 16.58 13.81
CA GLU A 190 20.79 16.95 12.61
C GLU A 190 21.05 15.92 11.51
N PHE A 191 20.06 15.78 10.62
CA PHE A 191 20.19 14.82 9.53
C PHE A 191 19.56 15.27 8.22
N TYR A 192 20.07 14.73 7.13
CA TYR A 192 19.40 14.70 5.83
C TYR A 192 18.96 13.27 5.52
N GLU A 193 17.79 13.14 4.90
CA GLU A 193 17.28 11.83 4.48
C GLU A 193 16.70 11.91 3.07
N LEU A 194 17.12 10.96 2.23
CA LEU A 194 16.54 10.71 0.92
C LEU A 194 15.85 9.35 0.94
N ALA A 195 14.60 9.29 0.53
CA ALA A 195 13.88 8.04 0.38
C ALA A 195 13.17 8.01 -0.97
N GLY A 196 13.11 6.85 -1.58
CA GLY A 196 12.42 6.69 -2.84
C GLY A 196 11.96 5.26 -3.05
N GLY A 197 10.95 5.12 -3.89
CA GLY A 197 10.45 3.82 -4.25
C GLY A 197 9.74 3.86 -5.59
N VAL A 198 9.86 2.75 -6.31
CA VAL A 198 9.12 2.50 -7.53
C VAL A 198 8.50 1.11 -7.44
N SER A 199 7.26 1.01 -7.87
CA SER A 199 6.53 -0.25 -7.97
C SER A 199 5.87 -0.36 -9.33
N GLY A 200 5.88 -1.57 -9.88
CA GLY A 200 5.21 -1.88 -11.13
C GLY A 200 4.38 -3.15 -10.99
N VAL A 201 3.25 -3.17 -11.66
CA VAL A 201 2.40 -4.34 -11.81
C VAL A 201 2.07 -4.51 -13.27
N THR A 202 2.08 -5.75 -13.76
CA THR A 202 1.68 -6.06 -15.13
C THR A 202 0.78 -7.28 -15.17
N ALA A 203 -0.28 -7.21 -15.95
CA ALA A 203 -1.15 -8.35 -16.21
C ALA A 203 -0.45 -9.33 -17.16
N VAL A 204 -0.44 -10.61 -16.79
CA VAL A 204 0.06 -11.72 -17.62
C VAL A 204 -1.08 -12.68 -18.02
N GLY A 205 -2.30 -12.37 -17.59
CA GLY A 205 -3.53 -13.08 -17.87
C GLY A 205 -4.74 -12.32 -17.34
N ARG A 206 -5.95 -12.85 -17.53
CA ARG A 206 -7.19 -12.22 -17.04
C ARG A 206 -7.23 -12.05 -15.52
N GLN A 207 -6.57 -12.94 -14.80
CA GLN A 207 -6.59 -13.03 -13.34
C GLN A 207 -5.19 -12.98 -12.73
N ASP A 208 -4.16 -13.02 -13.57
CA ASP A 208 -2.77 -13.23 -13.19
C ASP A 208 -1.96 -11.97 -13.37
N ARG A 209 -1.16 -11.61 -12.38
CA ARG A 209 -0.32 -10.41 -12.37
C ARG A 209 1.07 -10.71 -11.87
N LEU A 210 2.06 -10.11 -12.50
CA LEU A 210 3.40 -9.98 -11.95
C LEU A 210 3.54 -8.60 -11.33
N PHE A 211 4.23 -8.51 -10.22
CA PHE A 211 4.56 -7.25 -9.60
C PHE A 211 6.00 -7.23 -9.12
N ALA A 212 6.59 -6.04 -9.11
CA ALA A 212 7.90 -5.81 -8.54
C ALA A 212 7.97 -4.42 -7.92
N SER A 213 8.80 -4.26 -6.91
CA SER A 213 9.08 -2.97 -6.29
C SER A 213 10.50 -2.88 -5.81
N VAL A 214 11.04 -1.66 -5.82
CA VAL A 214 12.31 -1.31 -5.19
C VAL A 214 12.06 -0.12 -4.28
N LEU A 215 12.53 -0.22 -3.05
CA LEU A 215 12.49 0.85 -2.04
C LEU A 215 13.91 1.11 -1.55
N GLY A 216 14.30 2.37 -1.51
CA GLY A 216 15.57 2.79 -0.97
C GLY A 216 15.38 3.93 0.03
N ASN A 217 16.25 3.96 1.03
CA ASN A 217 16.39 5.12 1.91
C ASN A 217 17.87 5.29 2.26
N TRP A 218 18.28 6.54 2.40
CA TRP A 218 19.60 6.93 2.84
C TRP A 218 19.45 8.11 3.80
N ARG A 219 20.11 8.01 4.95
CA ARG A 219 20.14 9.03 5.99
C ARG A 219 21.58 9.28 6.39
N ASP A 220 21.95 10.55 6.39
CA ASP A 220 23.23 11.09 6.75
C ASP A 220 23.05 11.99 7.99
N ASN A 221 23.79 11.71 9.04
CA ASN A 221 23.85 12.52 10.25
C ASN A 221 25.06 13.46 10.15
N ILE A 222 24.87 14.74 10.47
CA ILE A 222 25.86 15.78 10.13
C ILE A 222 27.17 15.55 10.89
N ASP A 223 27.09 15.24 12.18
CA ASP A 223 28.28 15.12 13.05
C ASP A 223 28.65 13.65 13.36
N SER A 224 27.75 12.71 13.18
CA SER A 224 27.84 11.35 13.69
C SER A 224 27.73 10.28 12.59
N GLY A 225 28.58 10.34 11.58
CA GLY A 225 28.55 9.44 10.42
C GLY A 225 28.63 7.94 10.73
N ALA A 226 29.08 7.55 11.92
CA ALA A 226 29.02 6.16 12.38
C ALA A 226 27.59 5.59 12.51
N PHE A 227 26.58 6.48 12.61
CA PHE A 227 25.15 6.15 12.70
C PHE A 227 24.38 6.45 11.41
N ASP A 228 25.07 6.80 10.33
CA ASP A 228 24.46 6.90 9.01
C ASP A 228 23.81 5.60 8.63
N THR A 229 22.66 5.67 8.00
CA THR A 229 21.94 4.46 7.60
C THR A 229 21.52 4.52 6.14
N ALA A 230 21.64 3.40 5.47
CA ALA A 230 21.03 3.20 4.17
C ALA A 230 20.33 1.85 4.09
N SER A 231 19.29 1.76 3.29
CA SER A 231 18.67 0.48 2.99
C SER A 231 18.17 0.43 1.55
N LEU A 232 18.27 -0.75 0.96
CA LEU A 232 17.68 -1.05 -0.35
C LEU A 232 16.89 -2.35 -0.22
N THR A 233 15.61 -2.30 -0.59
CA THR A 233 14.71 -3.46 -0.54
C THR A 233 14.11 -3.69 -1.93
N GLY A 234 14.30 -4.87 -2.48
CA GLY A 234 13.68 -5.35 -3.70
C GLY A 234 12.63 -6.40 -3.38
N THR A 235 11.47 -6.33 -4.04
CA THR A 235 10.41 -7.35 -3.95
C THR A 235 9.94 -7.69 -5.36
N ALA A 236 9.73 -8.98 -5.63
CA ALA A 236 9.11 -9.43 -6.86
C ALA A 236 8.17 -10.60 -6.58
N GLY A 237 7.04 -10.66 -7.28
CA GLY A 237 6.04 -11.66 -6.99
C GLY A 237 5.00 -11.84 -8.08
N TYR A 238 4.16 -12.82 -7.82
CA TYR A 238 3.02 -13.18 -8.63
C TYR A 238 1.75 -13.10 -7.77
N ALA A 239 0.68 -12.62 -8.37
CA ALA A 239 -0.64 -12.53 -7.75
C ALA A 239 -1.71 -13.09 -8.69
N GLN A 240 -2.62 -13.85 -8.12
CA GLN A 240 -3.81 -14.38 -8.80
C GLN A 240 -5.07 -13.80 -8.16
N THR A 241 -5.93 -13.24 -9.00
CA THR A 241 -7.25 -12.72 -8.60
C THR A 241 -8.31 -13.77 -8.92
N PHE A 242 -9.12 -14.13 -7.94
CA PHE A 242 -10.22 -15.08 -8.10
C PHE A 242 -11.52 -14.39 -8.55
N ALA A 243 -12.52 -15.18 -8.98
CA ALA A 243 -13.83 -14.67 -9.44
C ALA A 243 -14.58 -13.85 -8.38
N ASN A 244 -14.37 -14.14 -7.09
CA ASN A 244 -14.90 -13.37 -5.95
C ASN A 244 -14.08 -12.10 -5.64
N ARG A 245 -13.08 -11.76 -6.47
CA ARG A 245 -12.12 -10.66 -6.35
C ARG A 245 -11.10 -10.81 -5.22
N ASP A 246 -11.07 -11.95 -4.51
CA ASP A 246 -9.99 -12.22 -3.57
C ASP A 246 -8.67 -12.40 -4.32
N VAL A 247 -7.55 -12.06 -3.68
CA VAL A 247 -6.22 -12.14 -4.28
C VAL A 247 -5.32 -13.02 -3.44
N VAL A 248 -4.65 -13.97 -4.07
CA VAL A 248 -3.52 -14.70 -3.46
C VAL A 248 -2.24 -14.26 -4.14
N SER A 249 -1.21 -13.98 -3.37
CA SER A 249 0.10 -13.62 -3.90
C SER A 249 1.23 -14.36 -3.20
N LEU A 250 2.29 -14.59 -3.96
CA LEU A 250 3.56 -15.10 -3.48
C LEU A 250 4.67 -14.19 -3.99
N SER A 251 5.56 -13.75 -3.10
CA SER A 251 6.68 -12.88 -3.45
C SER A 251 7.97 -13.28 -2.76
N ALA A 252 9.09 -12.99 -3.42
CA ALA A 252 10.41 -12.99 -2.83
C ALA A 252 10.82 -11.55 -2.50
N GLN A 253 11.55 -11.38 -1.42
CA GLN A 253 12.07 -10.10 -0.95
C GLN A 253 13.54 -10.23 -0.61
N ALA A 254 14.34 -9.26 -1.06
CA ALA A 254 15.74 -9.13 -0.67
C ALA A 254 15.97 -7.71 -0.11
N GLN A 255 16.76 -7.60 0.94
CA GLN A 255 17.13 -6.32 1.53
C GLN A 255 18.61 -6.30 1.88
N GLN A 256 19.25 -5.16 1.62
CA GLN A 256 20.56 -4.82 2.18
C GLN A 256 20.40 -3.59 3.07
N PHE A 257 21.02 -3.61 4.23
CA PHE A 257 21.09 -2.49 5.18
C PHE A 257 22.55 -2.19 5.50
N TRP A 258 22.87 -0.89 5.49
CA TRP A 258 24.19 -0.35 5.82
C TRP A 258 24.09 0.52 7.08
N LEU A 259 25.15 0.50 7.90
CA LEU A 259 25.30 1.35 9.08
C LEU A 259 26.72 1.93 9.07
N GLY A 260 26.87 3.23 9.22
CA GLY A 260 28.16 3.92 9.15
C GLY A 260 28.88 3.70 7.82
N ASN A 261 28.14 3.60 6.71
CA ASN A 261 28.64 3.29 5.37
C ASN A 261 29.15 1.84 5.14
N ASP A 262 29.17 1.01 6.17
CA ASP A 262 29.52 -0.42 6.05
C ASP A 262 28.28 -1.30 5.88
N ALA A 263 28.41 -2.40 5.13
CA ALA A 263 27.37 -3.40 5.06
C ALA A 263 27.15 -3.99 6.47
N TYR A 264 25.90 -3.94 6.94
CA TYR A 264 25.56 -4.37 8.30
C TYR A 264 24.71 -5.63 8.30
N ARG A 265 23.67 -5.68 7.47
CA ARG A 265 22.74 -6.82 7.41
C ARG A 265 22.15 -6.99 6.03
N SER A 266 22.17 -8.22 5.54
CA SER A 266 21.38 -8.65 4.39
C SER A 266 20.21 -9.53 4.83
N SER A 267 19.11 -9.50 4.09
CA SER A 267 18.02 -10.45 4.29
C SER A 267 17.47 -10.95 2.96
N LEU A 268 17.06 -12.22 2.94
CA LEU A 268 16.35 -12.85 1.85
C LEU A 268 15.11 -13.55 2.42
N GLY A 269 13.95 -13.29 1.85
CA GLY A 269 12.71 -13.83 2.37
C GLY A 269 11.65 -14.09 1.31
N ALA A 270 10.57 -14.70 1.77
CA ALA A 270 9.38 -14.96 0.99
C ALA A 270 8.13 -14.58 1.78
N VAL A 271 7.10 -14.11 1.07
CA VAL A 271 5.80 -13.74 1.64
C VAL A 271 4.71 -14.42 0.83
N ALA A 272 3.85 -15.18 1.52
CA ALA A 272 2.59 -15.69 0.98
C ALA A 272 1.46 -14.87 1.60
N GLN A 273 0.57 -14.31 0.76
CA GLN A 273 -0.48 -13.41 1.20
C GLN A 273 -1.81 -13.76 0.56
N TYR A 274 -2.87 -13.71 1.36
CA TYR A 274 -4.26 -13.71 0.92
C TYR A 274 -4.89 -12.37 1.25
N THR A 275 -5.55 -11.75 0.26
CA THR A 275 -6.26 -10.47 0.43
C THR A 275 -7.71 -10.64 0.01
N ARG A 276 -8.61 -10.30 0.91
CA ARG A 276 -10.03 -10.21 0.66
C ARG A 276 -10.45 -8.78 0.45
N LEU A 277 -10.98 -8.48 -0.74
CA LEU A 277 -11.54 -7.16 -1.02
C LEU A 277 -12.95 -7.06 -0.43
N LEU A 278 -13.16 -6.02 0.36
CA LEU A 278 -14.42 -5.73 1.03
C LEU A 278 -15.12 -4.53 0.37
N PRO A 279 -16.45 -4.39 0.49
CA PRO A 279 -17.16 -3.23 -0.05
C PRO A 279 -16.58 -1.88 0.42
N ARG A 280 -16.77 -0.83 -0.39
CA ARG A 280 -16.35 0.56 -0.10
C ARG A 280 -14.83 0.75 -0.02
N GLY A 281 -14.06 0.01 -0.82
CA GLY A 281 -12.60 0.18 -0.91
C GLY A 281 -11.85 -0.22 0.35
N ARG A 282 -12.32 -1.25 1.05
CA ARG A 282 -11.65 -1.85 2.21
C ARG A 282 -11.01 -3.18 1.80
N ALA A 283 -9.94 -3.55 2.48
CA ALA A 283 -9.30 -4.85 2.30
C ALA A 283 -8.89 -5.46 3.64
N LEU A 284 -9.00 -6.77 3.73
CA LEU A 284 -8.47 -7.59 4.82
C LEU A 284 -7.37 -8.49 4.24
N THR A 285 -6.22 -8.53 4.89
CA THR A 285 -5.05 -9.28 4.44
C THR A 285 -4.60 -10.25 5.51
N VAL A 286 -4.23 -11.45 5.13
CA VAL A 286 -3.52 -12.40 5.99
C VAL A 286 -2.25 -12.79 5.26
N ALA A 287 -1.09 -12.73 5.95
CA ALA A 287 0.20 -13.03 5.35
C ALA A 287 1.03 -13.91 6.26
N ALA A 288 1.77 -14.83 5.65
CA ALA A 288 2.84 -15.60 6.28
C ALA A 288 4.16 -15.17 5.63
N GLN A 289 5.17 -14.95 6.46
CA GLN A 289 6.46 -14.45 6.03
C GLN A 289 7.58 -15.26 6.65
N TYR A 290 8.59 -15.54 5.83
CA TYR A 290 9.88 -16.07 6.25
C TYR A 290 11.00 -15.15 5.77
N ASN A 291 11.99 -14.88 6.63
CA ASN A 291 13.21 -14.15 6.28
C ASN A 291 14.42 -14.82 6.90
N ARG A 292 15.45 -14.98 6.10
CA ARG A 292 16.80 -15.28 6.56
C ARG A 292 17.58 -13.98 6.68
N LEU A 293 18.13 -13.74 7.86
CA LEU A 293 18.90 -12.55 8.20
C LEU A 293 20.38 -12.94 8.36
N ASN A 294 21.29 -12.22 7.71
CA ASN A 294 22.72 -12.40 7.85
C ASN A 294 23.32 -11.06 8.28
N PHE A 295 24.10 -11.06 9.35
CA PHE A 295 24.75 -9.87 9.89
C PHE A 295 26.24 -9.91 9.59
N ASP A 296 26.70 -8.90 8.84
CA ASP A 296 28.11 -8.77 8.53
C ASP A 296 28.92 -8.55 9.81
N ASN A 297 29.99 -9.32 10.00
CA ASN A 297 30.87 -9.29 11.17
C ASN A 297 30.21 -9.65 12.53
N GLN A 298 28.96 -10.09 12.56
CA GLN A 298 28.25 -10.46 13.80
C GLN A 298 27.47 -11.79 13.63
N PRO A 299 28.14 -12.91 13.38
CA PRO A 299 27.47 -14.16 13.01
C PRO A 299 26.58 -14.76 14.13
N LEU A 300 26.71 -14.30 15.38
CA LEU A 300 25.81 -14.68 16.47
C LEU A 300 24.40 -14.09 16.33
N LEU A 301 24.24 -13.05 15.53
CA LEU A 301 22.95 -12.44 15.22
C LEU A 301 22.27 -13.04 13.98
N ASP A 302 23.01 -13.86 13.22
CA ASP A 302 22.45 -14.55 12.06
C ASP A 302 21.24 -15.38 12.46
N SER A 303 20.08 -15.10 11.84
CA SER A 303 18.80 -15.65 12.29
C SER A 303 17.87 -16.01 11.15
N ASP A 304 16.91 -16.87 11.46
CA ASP A 304 15.74 -17.18 10.64
C ASP A 304 14.50 -16.62 11.34
N ARG A 305 13.70 -15.83 10.63
CA ARG A 305 12.51 -15.14 11.19
C ARG A 305 11.26 -15.59 10.49
N TYR A 306 10.28 -16.01 11.27
CA TYR A 306 8.95 -16.41 10.84
C TYR A 306 7.92 -15.44 11.40
N ALA A 307 6.93 -15.03 10.59
CA ALA A 307 5.88 -14.15 11.04
C ALA A 307 4.53 -14.46 10.38
N LEU A 308 3.46 -14.24 11.12
CA LEU A 308 2.10 -14.15 10.62
C LEU A 308 1.61 -12.71 10.82
N ALA A 309 0.87 -12.19 9.85
CA ALA A 309 0.33 -10.85 9.92
C ALA A 309 -1.12 -10.82 9.45
N VAL A 310 -1.92 -9.94 10.08
CA VAL A 310 -3.27 -9.59 9.65
C VAL A 310 -3.31 -8.08 9.45
N GLY A 311 -3.69 -7.65 8.26
CA GLY A 311 -3.81 -6.25 7.89
C GLY A 311 -5.24 -5.88 7.53
N TYR A 312 -5.66 -4.67 7.89
CA TYR A 312 -6.91 -4.07 7.47
C TYR A 312 -6.66 -2.68 6.91
N VAL A 313 -7.16 -2.41 5.72
CA VAL A 313 -6.95 -1.14 5.02
C VAL A 313 -8.29 -0.57 4.58
N THR A 314 -8.42 0.74 4.72
CA THR A 314 -9.49 1.56 4.16
C THR A 314 -8.90 2.70 3.33
N ARG A 315 -9.71 3.64 2.86
CA ARG A 315 -9.22 4.84 2.15
C ARG A 315 -8.36 5.77 3.03
N VAL A 316 -8.61 5.80 4.33
CA VAL A 316 -7.99 6.76 5.26
C VAL A 316 -7.26 6.10 6.43
N LEU A 317 -7.46 4.80 6.65
CA LEU A 317 -6.93 4.07 7.79
C LEU A 317 -6.24 2.79 7.32
N SER A 318 -5.09 2.49 7.92
CA SER A 318 -4.43 1.18 7.85
C SER A 318 -4.18 0.67 9.26
N ALA A 319 -4.43 -0.61 9.49
CA ALA A 319 -4.09 -1.28 10.74
C ALA A 319 -3.42 -2.61 10.43
N ASN A 320 -2.44 -3.00 11.22
CA ASN A 320 -1.74 -4.26 11.09
C ASN A 320 -1.44 -4.84 12.47
N VAL A 321 -1.60 -6.16 12.59
CA VAL A 321 -1.13 -6.94 13.74
C VAL A 321 -0.29 -8.07 13.19
N SER A 322 0.91 -8.25 13.72
CA SER A 322 1.80 -9.36 13.36
C SER A 322 2.45 -9.95 14.60
N GLY A 323 2.84 -11.19 14.49
CA GLY A 323 3.61 -11.87 15.52
C GLY A 323 4.40 -13.01 14.93
N GLY A 324 5.45 -13.40 15.61
CA GLY A 324 6.34 -14.44 15.11
C GLY A 324 7.50 -14.71 16.04
N HIS A 325 8.45 -15.44 15.49
CA HIS A 325 9.65 -15.84 16.19
C HIS A 325 10.88 -15.60 15.32
N GLU A 326 11.94 -15.15 15.92
CA GLU A 326 13.26 -14.99 15.31
C GLU A 326 14.25 -15.87 16.08
N GLU A 327 14.79 -16.86 15.40
CA GLU A 327 15.71 -17.86 15.96
C GLU A 327 17.11 -17.65 15.39
N THR A 328 18.09 -17.47 16.24
CA THR A 328 19.50 -17.40 15.83
C THR A 328 19.98 -18.78 15.39
N ARG A 329 20.84 -18.81 14.36
CA ARG A 329 21.33 -20.07 13.79
C ARG A 329 22.44 -20.73 14.61
N GLN A 330 22.97 -20.05 15.60
CA GLN A 330 24.04 -20.54 16.47
C GLN A 330 23.55 -20.50 17.92
N ALA A 331 23.68 -21.61 18.64
CA ALA A 331 23.30 -21.70 20.05
C ALA A 331 23.98 -20.65 20.96
N ALA A 332 25.19 -20.19 20.61
CA ALA A 332 25.84 -19.10 21.32
C ALA A 332 25.15 -17.75 21.14
N GLY A 333 24.26 -17.64 20.17
CA GLY A 333 23.43 -16.47 19.89
C GLY A 333 22.02 -16.52 20.50
N ASP A 334 21.62 -17.59 21.21
CA ASP A 334 20.24 -17.80 21.68
C ASP A 334 19.69 -16.63 22.53
N ALA A 335 20.58 -15.88 23.21
CA ALA A 335 20.17 -14.66 23.93
C ALA A 335 19.65 -13.54 23.02
N TYR A 336 19.78 -13.65 21.70
CA TYR A 336 19.22 -12.74 20.69
C TYR A 336 17.97 -13.32 20.00
N SER A 337 17.72 -14.63 20.15
CA SER A 337 16.46 -15.25 19.71
C SER A 337 15.30 -14.66 20.48
N ASN A 338 14.17 -14.44 19.82
CA ASN A 338 13.05 -13.78 20.47
C ASN A 338 11.71 -14.12 19.81
N THR A 339 10.67 -14.12 20.63
CA THR A 339 9.28 -14.06 20.19
C THR A 339 8.84 -12.61 20.19
N PHE A 340 8.16 -12.17 19.13
CA PHE A 340 7.70 -10.79 18.99
C PHE A 340 6.23 -10.70 18.61
N ALA A 341 5.61 -9.59 19.00
CA ALA A 341 4.29 -9.18 18.55
C ALA A 341 4.30 -7.67 18.27
N THR A 342 3.71 -7.28 17.14
CA THR A 342 3.63 -5.87 16.73
C THR A 342 2.19 -5.54 16.36
N ALA A 343 1.69 -4.40 16.82
CA ALA A 343 0.44 -3.83 16.35
C ALA A 343 0.69 -2.40 15.88
N SER A 344 0.12 -2.01 14.75
CA SER A 344 0.26 -0.66 14.22
C SER A 344 -1.03 -0.16 13.61
N VAL A 345 -1.22 1.15 13.67
CA VAL A 345 -2.30 1.89 13.03
C VAL A 345 -1.74 3.15 12.38
N GLY A 346 -2.21 3.46 11.19
CA GLY A 346 -1.87 4.69 10.48
C GLY A 346 -3.11 5.29 9.84
N ALA A 347 -3.17 6.62 9.79
CA ALA A 347 -4.26 7.36 9.17
C ALA A 347 -3.71 8.50 8.32
N GLU A 348 -4.35 8.73 7.17
CA GLU A 348 -4.19 9.93 6.34
C GLU A 348 -5.58 10.54 6.15
N LEU A 349 -5.83 11.65 6.86
CA LEU A 349 -7.14 12.30 6.96
C LEU A 349 -7.13 13.58 6.13
N PRO A 350 -7.81 13.64 4.98
CA PRO A 350 -7.92 14.88 4.22
C PRO A 350 -8.76 15.89 5.02
N VAL A 351 -8.17 17.06 5.29
CA VAL A 351 -8.81 18.18 6.00
C VAL A 351 -9.33 19.21 4.99
N THR A 352 -8.56 19.42 3.92
CA THR A 352 -8.95 20.25 2.77
C THR A 352 -8.50 19.53 1.49
N GLU A 353 -8.81 20.12 0.32
CA GLU A 353 -8.34 19.62 -0.98
C GLU A 353 -6.80 19.58 -1.10
N ARG A 354 -6.08 20.36 -0.28
CA ARG A 354 -4.62 20.50 -0.34
C ARG A 354 -3.89 20.03 0.91
N VAL A 355 -4.60 19.73 1.99
CA VAL A 355 -3.99 19.40 3.28
C VAL A 355 -4.60 18.13 3.83
N ALA A 356 -3.76 17.16 4.13
CA ALA A 356 -4.10 15.98 4.91
C ALA A 356 -3.28 15.93 6.20
N VAL A 357 -3.89 15.46 7.29
CA VAL A 357 -3.21 15.10 8.54
C VAL A 357 -2.79 13.64 8.43
N VAL A 358 -1.53 13.38 8.72
CA VAL A 358 -0.97 12.03 8.79
C VAL A 358 -0.65 11.71 10.23
N ALA A 359 -1.15 10.59 10.74
CA ALA A 359 -0.87 10.14 12.11
C ALA A 359 -0.63 8.62 12.13
N GLY A 360 0.16 8.16 13.08
CA GLY A 360 0.43 6.74 13.25
C GLY A 360 0.86 6.41 14.67
N ALA A 361 0.57 5.18 15.07
CA ALA A 361 1.05 4.58 16.30
C ALA A 361 1.43 3.12 16.05
N ALA A 362 2.48 2.66 16.72
CA ALA A 362 2.87 1.25 16.71
C ALA A 362 3.36 0.81 18.09
N VAL A 363 3.05 -0.42 18.44
CA VAL A 363 3.56 -1.11 19.65
C VAL A 363 4.29 -2.36 19.18
N ASP A 364 5.49 -2.58 19.70
CA ASP A 364 6.30 -3.79 19.46
C ASP A 364 6.68 -4.37 20.82
N VAL A 365 6.39 -5.64 21.03
CA VAL A 365 6.72 -6.39 22.25
C VAL A 365 7.65 -7.53 21.87
N ARG A 366 8.77 -7.64 22.58
CA ARG A 366 9.76 -8.71 22.38
C ARG A 366 10.08 -9.41 23.69
N ARG A 367 10.14 -10.71 23.62
CA ARG A 367 10.57 -11.58 24.71
C ARG A 367 11.72 -12.44 24.19
N TYR A 368 12.88 -12.27 24.77
CA TYR A 368 14.08 -13.00 24.37
C TYR A 368 14.11 -14.36 25.07
N ASP A 369 14.63 -15.37 24.37
CA ASP A 369 14.45 -16.77 24.74
C ASP A 369 15.49 -17.26 25.74
N ALA A 370 16.63 -16.57 25.87
CA ALA A 370 17.71 -16.99 26.78
C ALA A 370 18.28 -15.81 27.58
N THR A 371 18.92 -16.16 28.67
CA THR A 371 19.56 -15.21 29.60
C THR A 371 20.72 -14.47 28.92
N ASP A 372 20.69 -13.14 28.95
CA ASP A 372 21.83 -12.31 28.55
C ASP A 372 23.03 -12.59 29.43
N ALA A 373 24.18 -12.88 28.83
CA ALA A 373 25.36 -13.31 29.53
C ALA A 373 25.98 -12.24 30.47
N LEU A 374 25.74 -10.94 30.18
CA LEU A 374 26.25 -9.82 30.97
C LEU A 374 25.26 -9.40 32.05
N PHE A 375 23.96 -9.36 31.70
CA PHE A 375 22.93 -8.89 32.60
C PHE A 375 22.25 -9.98 33.42
N LEU A 376 22.51 -11.27 33.11
CA LEU A 376 22.02 -12.43 33.82
C LEU A 376 20.51 -12.54 33.97
N VAL A 377 19.80 -11.97 33.00
CA VAL A 377 18.32 -11.98 32.90
C VAL A 377 17.92 -12.19 31.43
N GLU A 378 16.73 -12.75 31.21
CA GLU A 378 16.11 -12.75 29.91
C GLU A 378 15.62 -11.34 29.59
N ARG A 379 16.03 -10.81 28.44
CA ARG A 379 15.67 -9.46 28.01
C ARG A 379 14.20 -9.41 27.60
N ASN A 380 13.52 -8.34 27.97
CA ASN A 380 12.15 -8.04 27.61
C ASN A 380 12.05 -6.58 27.20
N ASP A 381 11.56 -6.33 25.97
CA ASP A 381 11.39 -4.98 25.46
C ASP A 381 9.93 -4.72 25.10
N GLU A 382 9.46 -3.51 25.40
CA GLU A 382 8.17 -2.97 24.97
C GLU A 382 8.42 -1.60 24.35
N ARG A 383 8.09 -1.45 23.06
CA ARG A 383 8.33 -0.20 22.36
C ARG A 383 7.03 0.40 21.85
N LEU A 384 6.87 1.70 22.08
CA LEU A 384 5.81 2.54 21.55
C LEU A 384 6.41 3.56 20.59
N ASP A 385 5.90 3.59 19.37
CA ASP A 385 6.21 4.60 18.36
C ASP A 385 4.95 5.42 18.07
N LEU A 386 5.04 6.75 18.16
CA LEU A 386 4.00 7.69 17.77
C LEU A 386 4.53 8.61 16.66
N GLN A 387 3.69 8.92 15.68
CA GLN A 387 4.05 9.89 14.64
C GLN A 387 2.85 10.76 14.27
N ALA A 388 3.13 12.01 13.95
CA ALA A 388 2.15 12.95 13.43
C ALA A 388 2.80 13.87 12.40
N GLY A 389 2.02 14.34 11.44
CA GLY A 389 2.51 15.23 10.39
C GLY A 389 1.39 15.78 9.53
N LEU A 390 1.80 16.59 8.57
CA LEU A 390 0.92 17.12 7.53
C LEU A 390 1.45 16.68 6.15
N LYS A 391 0.54 16.51 5.21
CA LYS A 391 0.83 16.39 3.79
C LYS A 391 0.14 17.56 3.10
N VAL A 392 0.91 18.54 2.64
CA VAL A 392 0.42 19.77 2.03
C VAL A 392 0.76 19.77 0.56
N ALA A 393 -0.24 19.72 -0.32
CA ALA A 393 -0.05 19.76 -1.75
C ALA A 393 0.43 21.16 -2.18
N LEU A 394 1.63 21.25 -2.74
CA LEU A 394 2.19 22.45 -3.36
C LEU A 394 1.70 22.57 -4.81
N ILE A 395 1.80 21.47 -5.54
CA ILE A 395 1.20 21.22 -6.86
C ILE A 395 0.71 19.77 -6.88
N ASP A 396 0.10 19.30 -7.96
CA ASP A 396 -0.60 18.00 -8.03
C ASP A 396 0.22 16.80 -7.52
N ASN A 397 1.51 16.74 -7.83
CA ASN A 397 2.37 15.60 -7.51
C ASN A 397 3.49 15.93 -6.50
N LEU A 398 3.55 17.16 -6.00
CA LEU A 398 4.58 17.63 -5.07
C LEU A 398 3.96 18.10 -3.76
N PHE A 399 4.43 17.53 -2.66
CA PHE A 399 3.90 17.77 -1.32
C PHE A 399 5.00 18.27 -0.38
N PHE A 400 4.67 19.22 0.47
CA PHE A 400 5.46 19.56 1.66
C PHE A 400 4.98 18.70 2.83
N VAL A 401 5.92 18.04 3.53
CA VAL A 401 5.59 17.01 4.52
C VAL A 401 6.37 17.21 5.83
N PRO A 402 5.94 18.14 6.71
CA PRO A 402 6.48 18.24 8.07
C PRO A 402 5.99 17.07 8.92
N ARG A 403 6.88 16.51 9.78
CA ARG A 403 6.60 15.35 10.64
C ARG A 403 7.29 15.49 11.98
N ALA A 404 6.65 14.96 13.01
CA ALA A 404 7.23 14.69 14.31
C ALA A 404 6.98 13.23 14.68
N SER A 405 7.94 12.60 15.33
CA SER A 405 7.79 11.26 15.89
C SER A 405 8.40 11.18 17.28
N TRP A 406 7.85 10.30 18.09
CA TRP A 406 8.36 9.97 19.39
C TRP A 406 8.35 8.47 19.57
N THR A 407 9.47 7.93 20.08
CA THR A 407 9.68 6.52 20.37
C THR A 407 10.06 6.37 21.82
N ARG A 408 9.44 5.44 22.55
CA ARG A 408 9.85 4.99 23.86
C ARG A 408 10.05 3.48 23.83
N ASN A 409 11.22 3.02 24.27
CA ASN A 409 11.51 1.61 24.47
C ASN A 409 11.72 1.36 25.96
N TRP A 410 10.85 0.61 26.59
CA TRP A 410 11.01 0.10 27.94
C TRP A 410 11.71 -1.24 27.88
N SER A 411 12.79 -1.40 28.64
CA SER A 411 13.54 -2.65 28.74
C SER A 411 13.86 -2.96 30.20
N ASN A 412 13.83 -4.25 30.54
CA ASN A 412 14.31 -4.71 31.85
C ASN A 412 15.84 -4.69 31.96
N ILE A 413 16.56 -4.43 30.88
CA ILE A 413 18.00 -4.15 30.84
C ILE A 413 18.19 -2.67 30.53
N ALA A 414 18.66 -1.90 31.51
CA ALA A 414 18.76 -0.45 31.44
C ALA A 414 19.55 0.09 30.23
N LEU A 415 20.45 -0.70 29.67
CA LEU A 415 21.22 -0.34 28.47
C LEU A 415 20.34 -0.20 27.21
N TYR A 416 19.18 -0.87 27.19
CA TYR A 416 18.24 -0.85 26.07
C TYR A 416 16.98 -0.03 26.35
N ASP A 417 16.90 0.60 27.53
CA ASP A 417 15.82 1.55 27.87
C ASP A 417 16.17 2.93 27.33
N TYR A 418 15.33 3.49 26.47
CA TYR A 418 15.56 4.81 25.86
C TYR A 418 14.28 5.47 25.39
N ASP A 419 14.34 6.77 25.22
CA ASP A 419 13.39 7.55 24.45
C ASP A 419 14.09 8.31 23.30
N ARG A 420 13.30 8.73 22.32
CA ARG A 420 13.77 9.41 21.14
C ARG A 420 12.66 10.22 20.53
N TRP A 421 12.92 11.45 20.19
CA TRP A 421 12.02 12.26 19.38
C TRP A 421 12.75 12.72 18.11
N THR A 422 11.97 12.87 17.03
CA THR A 422 12.50 13.33 15.76
C THR A 422 11.54 14.33 15.15
N VAL A 423 12.04 15.48 14.71
CA VAL A 423 11.27 16.48 13.96
C VAL A 423 11.93 16.68 12.62
N SER A 424 11.16 16.63 11.55
CA SER A 424 11.67 16.80 10.19
C SER A 424 10.67 17.50 9.29
N ALA A 425 11.19 18.12 8.22
CA ALA A 425 10.39 18.68 7.15
C ALA A 425 11.07 18.40 5.82
N GLY A 426 10.28 18.25 4.78
CA GLY A 426 10.80 17.94 3.47
C GLY A 426 9.75 18.00 2.37
N VAL A 427 10.17 17.62 1.18
CA VAL A 427 9.32 17.58 0.00
C VAL A 427 9.22 16.14 -0.51
N ARG A 428 8.03 15.78 -0.96
CA ARG A 428 7.71 14.48 -1.53
C ARG A 428 7.10 14.66 -2.91
N PHE A 429 7.69 14.00 -3.88
CA PHE A 429 7.16 13.89 -5.24
C PHE A 429 6.56 12.49 -5.43
N GLU A 430 5.33 12.40 -5.96
CA GLU A 430 4.63 11.14 -6.26
C GLU A 430 4.30 11.09 -7.76
N PHE A 431 4.45 9.92 -8.42
CA PHE A 431 4.19 9.73 -9.85
C PHE A 431 3.59 8.35 -10.16
#